data_515b81e9f5a3c695775087ed944be7e4
#
_entry.id   515b81e9f5a3c695775087ed944be7e4
#
_cell.length_a   1.000
_cell.length_b   1.000
_cell.length_c   1.000
_cell.angle_alpha   90.00
_cell.angle_beta   90.00
_cell.angle_gamma   90.00
#
_symmetry.space_group_name_H-M   'P 1'
#
loop_
_entity.id
_entity.type
_entity.pdbx_description
1 polymer ?
#
loop_
_entity_poly.entity_id
_entity_poly.type
_entity_poly.pdbx_seq_one_letter_code
_entity_poly.pdbx_strand_id
1 'polypeptide(L)' 'TKKLSPSDKTRVYELIEKAQDTVDLLQKDGSWGMHGFKYTKQRLDASKEYIKEAQRIINNNL' A
#
# COMPACT_ATOMS: atom_id res chain seq x y z
N THR A 1 4.98 16.56 -19.28
CA THR A 1 4.55 15.55 -18.32
C THR A 1 3.04 15.49 -18.29
N LYS A 2 2.53 14.28 -18.38
CA LYS A 2 1.08 14.06 -18.30
C LYS A 2 0.65 14.06 -16.85
N LYS A 3 -0.47 14.69 -16.59
CA LYS A 3 -1.05 14.66 -15.26
C LYS A 3 -1.95 13.45 -15.13
N LEU A 4 -2.02 12.90 -13.93
CA LEU A 4 -2.96 11.82 -13.65
C LEU A 4 -4.38 12.31 -13.83
N SER A 5 -5.24 11.47 -14.39
CA SER A 5 -6.66 11.77 -14.44
C SER A 5 -7.23 11.80 -13.02
N PRO A 6 -8.35 12.48 -12.78
CA PRO A 6 -8.95 12.46 -11.44
C PRO A 6 -9.23 11.07 -10.92
N SER A 7 -9.67 10.15 -11.79
CA SER A 7 -9.92 8.76 -11.40
C SER A 7 -8.63 8.05 -10.98
N ASP A 8 -7.57 8.21 -11.75
CA ASP A 8 -6.29 7.59 -11.44
C ASP A 8 -5.70 8.16 -10.16
N LYS A 9 -5.84 9.47 -9.98
CA LYS A 9 -5.36 10.14 -8.77
C LYS A 9 -6.05 9.60 -7.53
N THR A 10 -7.37 9.45 -7.59
CA THR A 10 -8.15 8.89 -6.49
C THR A 10 -7.71 7.46 -6.21
N ARG A 11 -7.52 6.67 -7.26
CA ARG A 11 -7.09 5.28 -7.12
C ARG A 11 -5.72 5.19 -6.43
N VAL A 12 -4.78 6.02 -6.84
CA VAL A 12 -3.45 6.05 -6.23
C VAL A 12 -3.53 6.39 -4.75
N TYR A 13 -4.32 7.40 -4.39
CA TYR A 13 -4.51 7.77 -2.99
C TYR A 13 -5.12 6.64 -2.18
N GLU A 14 -6.11 5.95 -2.72
CA GLU A 14 -6.73 4.81 -2.05
C GLU A 14 -5.72 3.70 -1.79
N LEU A 15 -4.87 3.40 -2.77
CA LEU A 15 -3.88 2.36 -2.63
C LEU A 15 -2.83 2.71 -1.57
N ILE A 16 -2.38 3.96 -1.58
CA ILE A 16 -1.41 4.44 -0.59
C ILE A 16 -2.02 4.39 0.81
N GLU A 17 -3.27 4.81 0.92
CA GLU A 17 -3.98 4.81 2.19
C GLU A 17 -4.14 3.40 2.74
N LYS A 18 -4.48 2.44 1.90
CA LYS A 18 -4.58 1.03 2.30
C LYS A 18 -3.25 0.48 2.79
N ALA A 19 -2.16 0.82 2.09
CA ALA A 19 -0.84 0.40 2.50
C ALA A 19 -0.47 1.01 3.85
N GLN A 20 -0.77 2.29 4.04
CA GLN A 20 -0.50 2.99 5.28
C GLN A 20 -1.30 2.39 6.43
N ASP A 21 -2.57 2.09 6.20
CA ASP A 21 -3.43 1.47 7.21
C ASP A 21 -2.87 0.13 7.66
N THR A 22 -2.34 -0.65 6.73
CA THR A 22 -1.75 -1.95 7.05
C THR A 22 -0.53 -1.77 7.96
N VAL A 23 0.34 -0.83 7.64
CA VAL A 23 1.53 -0.56 8.45
C VAL A 23 1.12 -0.04 9.83
N ASP A 24 0.15 0.87 9.88
CA ASP A 24 -0.33 1.43 11.14
C ASP A 24 -0.92 0.35 12.03
N LEU A 25 -1.68 -0.57 11.48
CA LEU A 25 -2.27 -1.67 12.22
C LEU A 25 -1.18 -2.54 12.83
N LEU A 26 -0.16 -2.88 12.06
CA LEU A 26 0.94 -3.70 12.54
C LEU A 26 1.71 -3.01 13.67
N GLN A 27 1.93 -1.70 13.55
CA GLN A 27 2.61 -0.93 14.59
C GLN A 27 1.76 -0.82 15.85
N LYS A 28 0.49 -0.55 15.68
CA LYS A 28 -0.43 -0.34 16.79
C LYS A 28 -0.59 -1.59 17.65
N ASP A 29 -0.65 -2.73 17.00
CA ASP A 29 -0.80 -4.00 17.70
C ASP A 29 0.51 -4.48 18.33
N GLY A 30 1.61 -3.80 18.04
CA GLY A 30 2.92 -4.23 18.49
C GLY A 30 3.26 -5.60 17.94
N SER A 31 2.75 -5.92 16.76
CA SER A 31 2.74 -7.28 16.26
C SER A 31 3.94 -7.65 15.40
N TRP A 32 4.98 -6.82 15.38
CA TRP A 32 6.19 -7.15 14.65
C TRP A 32 6.86 -8.40 15.27
N GLY A 33 6.34 -9.57 14.89
CA GLY A 33 6.81 -10.83 15.40
C GLY A 33 6.03 -11.42 16.56
N MET A 34 5.08 -10.67 17.12
CA MET A 34 4.28 -11.14 18.27
C MET A 34 3.18 -12.13 17.85
N HIS A 35 2.63 -11.95 16.67
CA HIS A 35 1.57 -12.82 16.16
C HIS A 35 2.09 -13.81 15.14
N GLY A 36 3.39 -13.97 15.07
CA GLY A 36 4.00 -14.91 14.15
C GLY A 36 4.46 -14.23 12.86
N PHE A 37 5.56 -14.71 12.39
CA PHE A 37 6.23 -14.19 11.21
C PHE A 37 5.36 -14.27 9.96
N LYS A 38 4.61 -15.38 9.85
CA LYS A 38 3.77 -15.62 8.67
C LYS A 38 2.68 -14.57 8.50
N TYR A 39 2.01 -14.23 9.60
CA TYR A 39 0.97 -13.20 9.57
C TYR A 39 1.54 -11.84 9.18
N THR A 40 2.62 -11.44 9.84
CA THR A 40 3.26 -10.16 9.58
C THR A 40 3.73 -10.08 8.12
N LYS A 41 4.33 -11.15 7.61
CA LYS A 41 4.80 -11.22 6.23
C LYS A 41 3.65 -11.07 5.24
N GLN A 42 2.53 -11.74 5.49
CA GLN A 42 1.37 -11.64 4.60
C GLN A 42 0.84 -10.21 4.53
N ARG A 43 0.79 -9.53 5.66
CA ARG A 43 0.31 -8.14 5.69
C ARG A 43 1.27 -7.20 4.97
N LEU A 44 2.57 -7.40 5.16
CA LEU A 44 3.58 -6.59 4.47
C LEU A 44 3.57 -6.84 2.96
N ASP A 45 3.39 -8.09 2.55
CA ASP A 45 3.31 -8.42 1.14
C ASP A 45 2.09 -7.77 0.48
N ALA A 46 0.95 -7.75 1.15
CA ALA A 46 -0.25 -7.07 0.66
C ALA A 46 0.02 -5.58 0.49
N SER A 47 0.66 -4.97 1.47
CA SER A 47 1.02 -3.56 1.44
C SER A 47 1.93 -3.24 0.24
N LYS A 48 2.90 -4.10 -0.02
CA LYS A 48 3.79 -3.95 -1.18
C LYS A 48 3.02 -4.01 -2.51
N GLU A 49 2.03 -4.88 -2.60
CA GLU A 49 1.22 -4.99 -3.81
C GLU A 49 0.42 -3.72 -4.06
N TYR A 50 -0.13 -3.12 -3.03
CA TYR A 50 -0.83 -1.85 -3.16
C TYR A 50 0.10 -0.75 -3.68
N ILE A 51 1.31 -0.69 -3.17
CA ILE A 51 2.29 0.31 -3.59
C ILE A 51 2.73 0.05 -5.03
N LYS A 52 2.95 -1.20 -5.41
CA LYS A 52 3.29 -1.54 -6.80
C LYS A 52 2.21 -1.11 -7.76
N GLU A 53 0.96 -1.32 -7.41
CA GLU A 53 -0.16 -0.92 -8.25
C GLU A 53 -0.20 0.60 -8.41
N ALA A 54 0.01 1.34 -7.33
CA ALA A 54 0.05 2.79 -7.38
C ALA A 54 1.18 3.26 -8.28
N GLN A 55 2.35 2.66 -8.16
CA GLN A 55 3.51 3.00 -9.00
C GLN A 55 3.24 2.72 -10.48
N ARG A 56 2.56 1.61 -10.75
CA ARG A 56 2.19 1.26 -12.13
C ARG A 56 1.29 2.32 -12.75
N ILE A 57 0.30 2.77 -12.00
CA ILE A 57 -0.62 3.81 -12.46
C ILE A 57 0.14 5.11 -12.74
N ILE A 58 1.02 5.49 -11.83
CA ILE A 58 1.83 6.70 -11.99
C ILE A 58 2.73 6.58 -13.22
N ASN A 59 3.41 5.45 -13.38
CA ASN A 59 4.33 5.23 -14.50
C ASN A 59 3.61 5.24 -15.84
N ASN A 60 2.40 4.72 -15.90
CA ASN A 60 1.62 4.70 -17.13
C ASN A 60 1.17 6.10 -17.57
N ASN A 61 1.24 7.07 -16.66
CA ASN A 61 0.81 8.45 -16.93
C ASN A 61 1.97 9.44 -17.02
N LEU A 62 3.19 8.94 -17.04
CA LEU A 62 4.37 9.81 -17.18
C LEU A 62 4.80 10.01 -18.64
#